data_1d28de3d61ff16410c402fd419c1084b
#
_entry.id   1d28de3d61ff16410c402fd419c1084b
#
_cell.length_a   1.000
_cell.length_b   1.000
_cell.length_c   1.000
_cell.angle_alpha   90.00
_cell.angle_beta   90.00
_cell.angle_gamma   90.00
#
_symmetry.space_group_name_H-M   'P 1'
#
loop_
_entity.id
_entity.type
_entity.pdbx_description
1 polymer ?
#
loop_
_entity_poly.entity_id
_entity_poly.type
_entity_poly.pdbx_seq_one_letter_code
_entity_poly.pdbx_strand_id
1 'polypeptide(L)'
;MPQITSLFVTPLYRAALSEQGKAINVAELETSCLSIAEDDEAGQNWCDENGYPGYTSYASLANLAWAFPIFKDLVKVLDKHVAAFAKELQFDLGEKKLKIDSLWINILAP
;
A
#
# COMPACT_ATOMS: atom_id res chain seq x y z
N MET A 1 -13.06 -7.91 44.63
CA MET A 1 -12.51 -8.67 43.50
C MET A 1 -11.69 -7.73 42.60
N PRO A 2 -10.45 -8.10 42.31
CA PRO A 2 -9.69 -7.32 41.30
C PRO A 2 -10.37 -7.38 39.93
N GLN A 3 -10.29 -6.28 39.21
CA GLN A 3 -10.78 -6.20 37.86
C GLN A 3 -9.62 -5.89 36.92
N ILE A 4 -9.65 -6.51 35.74
CA ILE A 4 -8.66 -6.28 34.71
C ILE A 4 -9.35 -5.51 33.57
N THR A 5 -8.84 -4.35 33.26
CA THR A 5 -9.36 -3.52 32.17
C THR A 5 -8.23 -3.26 31.18
N SER A 6 -8.48 -3.53 29.90
CA SER A 6 -7.52 -3.25 28.84
C SER A 6 -7.64 -1.80 28.40
N LEU A 7 -6.56 -1.03 28.55
CA LEU A 7 -6.46 0.35 28.08
C LEU A 7 -5.44 0.40 26.94
N PHE A 8 -5.61 1.30 25.99
CA PHE A 8 -4.65 1.55 24.90
C PHE A 8 -4.34 0.30 24.07
N VAL A 9 -5.36 -0.47 23.73
CA VAL A 9 -5.21 -1.64 22.85
C VAL A 9 -4.89 -1.14 21.43
N THR A 10 -3.86 -1.74 20.80
CA THR A 10 -3.51 -1.45 19.41
C THR A 10 -3.97 -2.61 18.53
N PRO A 11 -5.05 -2.45 17.77
CA PRO A 11 -5.50 -3.49 16.85
C PRO A 11 -4.54 -3.63 15.66
N LEU A 12 -4.37 -4.87 15.18
CA LEU A 12 -3.58 -5.18 14.01
C LEU A 12 -4.42 -6.02 13.05
N TYR A 13 -4.53 -5.58 11.80
CA TYR A 13 -5.22 -6.32 10.75
C TYR A 13 -4.20 -7.04 9.87
N ARG A 14 -4.41 -8.33 9.66
CA ARG A 14 -3.56 -9.17 8.80
C ARG A 14 -4.46 -10.04 7.93
N ALA A 15 -4.16 -10.09 6.64
CA ALA A 15 -4.92 -10.91 5.69
C ALA A 15 -4.07 -11.22 4.47
N ALA A 16 -4.44 -12.27 3.75
CA ALA A 16 -3.86 -12.54 2.44
C ALA A 16 -4.55 -11.65 1.39
N LEU A 17 -3.83 -11.26 0.35
CA LEU A 17 -4.39 -10.45 -0.74
C LEU A 17 -5.57 -11.13 -1.42
N SER A 18 -5.58 -12.46 -1.46
CA SER A 18 -6.63 -13.25 -2.09
C SER A 18 -7.95 -13.30 -1.31
N GLU A 19 -7.99 -12.83 -0.07
CA GLU A 19 -9.17 -12.95 0.79
C GLU A 19 -10.30 -11.96 0.45
N GLN A 20 -9.98 -10.85 -0.20
CA GLN A 20 -10.95 -9.78 -0.47
C GLN A 20 -10.98 -9.41 -1.95
N GLY A 21 -11.56 -10.27 -2.77
CA GLY A 21 -11.81 -9.97 -4.16
C GLY A 21 -10.85 -10.68 -5.11
N LYS A 22 -10.45 -10.00 -6.19
CA LYS A 22 -9.63 -10.58 -7.25
C LYS A 22 -8.25 -10.97 -6.74
N ALA A 23 -7.80 -12.17 -7.10
CA ALA A 23 -6.45 -12.62 -6.78
C ALA A 23 -5.39 -11.73 -7.46
N ILE A 24 -4.36 -11.38 -6.71
CA ILE A 24 -3.23 -10.60 -7.21
C ILE A 24 -2.07 -11.54 -7.50
N ASN A 25 -1.51 -11.48 -8.70
CA ASN A 25 -0.30 -12.21 -9.05
C ASN A 25 0.90 -11.46 -8.47
N VAL A 26 1.44 -11.95 -7.36
CA VAL A 26 2.54 -11.31 -6.64
C VAL A 26 3.82 -11.28 -7.49
N ALA A 27 4.09 -12.32 -8.26
CA ALA A 27 5.26 -12.36 -9.14
C ALA A 27 5.17 -11.29 -10.25
N GLU A 28 4.00 -11.09 -10.82
CA GLU A 28 3.76 -10.04 -11.81
C GLU A 28 3.89 -8.65 -11.17
N LEU A 29 3.40 -8.49 -9.96
CA LEU A 29 3.51 -7.24 -9.20
C LEU A 29 4.99 -6.90 -8.96
N GLU A 30 5.79 -7.87 -8.52
CA GLU A 30 7.22 -7.70 -8.30
C GLU A 30 7.94 -7.32 -9.61
N THR A 31 7.67 -8.05 -10.69
CA THR A 31 8.25 -7.76 -12.00
C THR A 31 7.91 -6.34 -12.46
N SER A 32 6.67 -5.91 -12.24
CA SER A 32 6.22 -4.55 -12.59
C SER A 32 6.97 -3.50 -11.78
N CYS A 33 7.18 -3.72 -10.50
CA CYS A 33 7.94 -2.80 -9.65
C CYS A 33 9.38 -2.66 -10.13
N LEU A 34 10.05 -3.77 -10.44
CA LEU A 34 11.43 -3.76 -10.92
C LEU A 34 11.55 -3.08 -12.29
N SER A 35 10.60 -3.33 -13.18
CA SER A 35 10.57 -2.72 -14.50
C SER A 35 10.39 -1.19 -14.43
N ILE A 36 9.48 -0.73 -13.57
CA ILE A 36 9.26 0.69 -13.35
C ILE A 36 10.52 1.35 -12.80
N ALA A 37 11.19 0.71 -11.86
CA ALA A 37 12.42 1.24 -11.28
C ALA A 37 13.52 1.42 -12.33
N GLU A 38 13.62 0.52 -13.31
CA GLU A 38 14.58 0.64 -14.41
C GLU A 38 14.25 1.78 -15.37
N ASP A 39 12.97 2.05 -15.59
CA ASP A 39 12.51 3.03 -16.58
C ASP A 39 12.27 4.42 -15.99
N ASP A 40 12.16 4.54 -14.69
CA ASP A 40 11.87 5.82 -14.03
C ASP A 40 13.14 6.63 -13.78
N GLU A 41 13.64 7.28 -14.81
CA GLU A 41 14.84 8.10 -14.75
C GLU A 41 14.71 9.25 -13.74
N ALA A 42 13.55 9.89 -13.69
CA ALA A 42 13.31 10.98 -12.73
C ALA A 42 13.39 10.50 -11.27
N GLY A 43 12.86 9.33 -10.99
CA GLY A 43 12.95 8.72 -9.66
C GLY A 43 14.36 8.33 -9.29
N GLN A 44 15.12 7.77 -10.23
CA GLN A 44 16.53 7.43 -10.04
C GLN A 44 17.35 8.69 -9.74
N ASN A 45 17.16 9.75 -10.48
CA ASN A 45 17.84 11.03 -10.28
C ASN A 45 17.52 11.64 -8.92
N TRP A 46 16.25 11.60 -8.52
CA TRP A 46 15.84 12.07 -7.19
C TRP A 46 16.56 11.30 -6.07
N CYS A 47 16.65 9.98 -6.21
CA CYS A 47 17.33 9.14 -5.22
C CYS A 47 18.81 9.49 -5.10
N ASP A 48 19.49 9.69 -6.23
CA ASP A 48 20.89 10.08 -6.25
C ASP A 48 21.11 11.46 -5.61
N GLU A 49 20.30 12.43 -5.96
CA GLU A 49 20.39 13.80 -5.44
C GLU A 49 20.12 13.89 -3.94
N ASN A 50 19.27 12.99 -3.41
CA ASN A 50 18.85 13.01 -2.01
C ASN A 50 19.51 11.93 -1.15
N GLY A 51 20.45 11.17 -1.71
CA GLY A 51 21.17 10.13 -0.98
C GLY A 51 20.29 8.99 -0.49
N TYR A 52 19.24 8.66 -1.23
CA TYR A 52 18.33 7.57 -0.86
C TYR A 52 19.03 6.22 -1.12
N PRO A 53 19.06 5.29 -0.13
CA PRO A 53 19.88 4.06 -0.20
C PRO A 53 19.28 2.94 -1.04
N GLY A 54 18.53 3.25 -2.06
CA GLY A 54 17.86 2.31 -2.95
C GLY A 54 17.10 3.06 -3.99
N TYR A 55 15.91 2.55 -4.35
CA TYR A 55 15.01 3.25 -5.26
C TYR A 55 13.70 3.56 -4.55
N THR A 56 13.17 4.74 -4.79
CA THR A 56 11.80 5.08 -4.43
C THR A 56 11.15 5.89 -5.55
N SER A 57 9.88 5.62 -5.82
CA SER A 57 9.10 6.41 -6.77
C SER A 57 8.31 7.54 -6.09
N TYR A 58 8.56 7.79 -4.81
CA TYR A 58 7.83 8.79 -4.03
C TYR A 58 7.74 10.17 -4.68
N ALA A 59 8.85 10.65 -5.23
CA ALA A 59 8.92 11.98 -5.83
C ALA A 59 8.55 12.01 -7.32
N SER A 60 8.51 10.85 -7.99
CA SER A 60 8.28 10.77 -9.44
C SER A 60 6.95 10.11 -9.80
N LEU A 61 6.59 9.00 -9.15
CA LEU A 61 5.41 8.19 -9.44
C LEU A 61 4.71 7.81 -8.13
N ALA A 62 4.08 8.78 -7.48
CA ALA A 62 3.40 8.55 -6.20
C ALA A 62 1.92 8.15 -6.38
N ASN A 63 1.47 7.96 -7.60
CA ASN A 63 0.09 7.60 -7.91
C ASN A 63 0.03 6.46 -8.93
N LEU A 64 0.63 5.33 -8.57
CA LEU A 64 0.79 4.17 -9.44
C LEU A 64 -0.53 3.55 -9.89
N ALA A 65 -1.55 3.58 -9.04
CA ALA A 65 -2.87 3.03 -9.38
C ALA A 65 -3.52 3.77 -10.55
N TRP A 66 -3.19 5.03 -10.73
CA TRP A 66 -3.66 5.84 -11.84
C TRP A 66 -2.93 5.50 -13.14
N ALA A 67 -1.65 5.18 -13.06
CA ALA A 67 -0.78 4.98 -14.23
C ALA A 67 -0.77 3.53 -14.76
N PHE A 68 -0.93 2.52 -13.88
CA PHE A 68 -0.73 1.12 -14.24
C PHE A 68 -1.88 0.23 -13.74
N PRO A 69 -2.47 -0.60 -14.62
CA PRO A 69 -3.62 -1.46 -14.24
C PRO A 69 -3.36 -2.41 -13.08
N ILE A 70 -2.16 -2.98 -12.97
CA ILE A 70 -1.85 -3.93 -11.90
C ILE A 70 -1.94 -3.27 -10.52
N PHE A 71 -1.50 -2.01 -10.41
CA PHE A 71 -1.60 -1.26 -9.15
C PHE A 71 -3.03 -0.82 -8.86
N LYS A 72 -3.83 -0.59 -9.90
CA LYS A 72 -5.24 -0.31 -9.75
C LYS A 72 -5.98 -1.51 -9.16
N ASP A 73 -5.66 -2.71 -9.63
CA ASP A 73 -6.22 -3.96 -9.08
C ASP A 73 -5.78 -4.16 -7.62
N LEU A 74 -4.51 -3.89 -7.32
CA LEU A 74 -3.99 -3.96 -5.95
C LEU A 74 -4.73 -3.00 -5.03
N VAL A 75 -4.93 -1.75 -5.45
CA VAL A 75 -5.65 -0.75 -4.65
C VAL A 75 -7.09 -1.20 -4.37
N LYS A 76 -7.75 -1.81 -5.34
CA LYS A 76 -9.11 -2.33 -5.12
C LYS A 76 -9.16 -3.38 -4.01
N VAL A 77 -8.19 -4.28 -3.99
CA VAL A 77 -8.09 -5.31 -2.94
C VAL A 77 -7.78 -4.67 -1.60
N LEU A 78 -6.81 -3.77 -1.56
CA LEU A 78 -6.41 -3.07 -0.34
C LEU A 78 -7.55 -2.22 0.22
N ASP A 79 -8.32 -1.54 -0.62
CA ASP A 79 -9.46 -0.74 -0.19
C ASP A 79 -10.53 -1.61 0.48
N LYS A 80 -10.75 -2.83 0.00
CA LYS A 80 -11.66 -3.78 0.64
C LYS A 80 -11.16 -4.20 2.03
N HIS A 81 -9.86 -4.45 2.17
CA HIS A 81 -9.26 -4.77 3.47
C HIS A 81 -9.36 -3.57 4.43
N VAL A 82 -9.11 -2.37 3.94
CA VAL A 82 -9.24 -1.14 4.74
C VAL A 82 -10.69 -0.97 5.21
N ALA A 83 -11.66 -1.19 4.34
CA ALA A 83 -13.07 -1.11 4.69
C ALA A 83 -13.45 -2.14 5.76
N ALA A 84 -12.95 -3.38 5.64
CA ALA A 84 -13.18 -4.43 6.62
C ALA A 84 -12.58 -4.06 7.97
N PHE A 85 -11.36 -3.53 7.99
CA PHE A 85 -10.69 -3.11 9.23
C PHE A 85 -11.40 -1.93 9.88
N ALA A 86 -11.81 -0.94 9.09
CA ALA A 86 -12.55 0.22 9.59
C ALA A 86 -13.86 -0.20 10.26
N LYS A 87 -14.53 -1.20 9.70
CA LYS A 87 -15.76 -1.77 10.27
C LYS A 87 -15.48 -2.42 11.62
N GLU A 88 -14.42 -3.23 11.71
CA GLU A 88 -14.02 -3.88 12.96
C GLU A 88 -13.63 -2.85 14.04
N LEU A 89 -13.01 -1.74 13.65
CA LEU A 89 -12.66 -0.64 14.54
C LEU A 89 -13.87 0.23 14.89
N GLN A 90 -15.01 -0.02 14.28
CA GLN A 90 -16.25 0.72 14.51
C GLN A 90 -16.13 2.22 14.20
N PHE A 91 -15.35 2.55 13.16
CA PHE A 91 -15.27 3.94 12.70
C PHE A 91 -16.60 4.38 12.11
N ASP A 92 -17.06 5.55 12.53
CA ASP A 92 -18.24 6.18 11.98
C ASP A 92 -17.86 7.03 10.78
N LEU A 93 -17.93 6.42 9.59
CA LEU A 93 -17.60 7.11 8.34
C LEU A 93 -18.83 7.73 7.67
N GLY A 94 -20.05 7.44 8.18
CA GLY A 94 -21.29 7.86 7.54
C GLY A 94 -21.39 7.24 6.15
N GLU A 95 -21.63 8.08 5.14
CA GLU A 95 -21.69 7.64 3.73
C GLU A 95 -20.32 7.66 3.05
N LYS A 96 -19.29 8.10 3.75
CA LYS A 96 -17.92 8.20 3.20
C LYS A 96 -17.18 6.90 3.30
N LYS A 97 -16.16 6.75 2.45
CA LYS A 97 -15.27 5.58 2.44
C LYS A 97 -13.82 6.05 2.57
N LEU A 98 -13.02 5.24 3.25
CA LEU A 98 -11.56 5.42 3.24
C LEU A 98 -11.03 4.90 1.91
N LYS A 99 -10.14 5.66 1.29
CA LYS A 99 -9.49 5.30 0.03
C LYS A 99 -8.00 5.56 0.13
N ILE A 100 -7.22 4.77 -0.61
CA ILE A 100 -5.80 5.04 -0.77
C ILE A 100 -5.63 6.32 -1.57
N ASP A 101 -4.89 7.27 -1.02
CA ASP A 101 -4.62 8.56 -1.64
C ASP A 101 -3.42 8.49 -2.57
N SER A 102 -2.36 7.83 -2.15
CA SER A 102 -1.13 7.68 -2.93
C SER A 102 -0.52 6.31 -2.72
N LEU A 103 0.24 5.86 -3.72
CA LEU A 103 0.91 4.58 -3.73
C LEU A 103 2.21 4.72 -4.50
N TRP A 104 3.32 4.36 -3.88
CA TRP A 104 4.64 4.40 -4.51
C TRP A 104 5.45 3.15 -4.18
N ILE A 105 6.56 2.96 -4.89
CA ILE A 105 7.44 1.81 -4.77
C ILE A 105 8.68 2.19 -3.98
N ASN A 106 9.10 1.30 -3.09
CA ASN A 106 10.42 1.36 -2.45
C ASN A 106 11.14 0.04 -2.72
N ILE A 107 12.37 0.10 -3.23
CA ILE A 107 13.22 -1.07 -3.43
C ILE A 107 14.53 -0.80 -2.69
N LEU A 108 14.81 -1.62 -1.69
CA LEU A 108 16.00 -1.50 -0.86
C LEU A 108 16.92 -2.70 -1.10
N ALA A 109 18.22 -2.47 -0.97
CA ALA A 109 19.19 -3.57 -1.03
C ALA A 109 19.01 -4.48 0.19
N PRO A 110 19.31 -5.79 0.05
CA PRO A 110 19.25 -6.73 1.19
C PRO A 110 20.30 -6.41 2.26
#